data_f79e0d91136ef7f52c09e34edb234e4b
#
_entry.id   f79e0d91136ef7f52c09e34edb234e4b
#
_cell.length_a   1.000
_cell.length_b   1.000
_cell.length_c   1.000
_cell.angle_alpha   90.00
_cell.angle_beta   90.00
_cell.angle_gamma   90.00
#
_symmetry.space_group_name_H-M   'P 1'
#
loop_
_entity.id
_entity.type
_entity.pdbx_description
1 polymer ?
#
loop_
_entity_poly.entity_id
_entity_poly.type
_entity_poly.pdbx_seq_one_letter_code
_entity_poly.pdbx_strand_id
1 'polypeptide(L)'
;YELKETLTNEGYVLSEKVHQINLEQKDLTTKEYVITKNVTNIAPHGEIHVQKRDRDTLEDLSGVTFQLTAKEDIYSLDGRNTLLYKKGEAVSMDISENGYYVTNELGEIHISGLPLGKYELKEVQELEGYVKNNKVYDIDLSYDHTDKIIYSKELDVLNKKTATEISKVDATNEKELESAKLSLRDEDGNLVEEWTSTKDVHIIRGLVSGKKYILHEDLAPLGYATASDVTFTVKEDGSVTKVKM
;
A
#
# COMPACT_ATOMS: atom_id res chain seq x y z
N TYR A 1 46.87 -22.27 4.03
CA TYR A 1 45.69 -23.10 4.28
C TYR A 1 44.45 -22.36 3.80
N GLU A 2 43.45 -23.15 3.43
CA GLU A 2 42.11 -22.66 3.06
C GLU A 2 41.09 -23.21 4.07
N LEU A 3 40.23 -22.31 4.54
CA LEU A 3 39.11 -22.68 5.40
C LEU A 3 37.83 -22.34 4.62
N LYS A 4 37.01 -23.37 4.35
CA LYS A 4 35.70 -23.26 3.70
C LYS A 4 34.66 -23.95 4.59
N GLU A 5 33.50 -23.34 4.69
CA GLU A 5 32.35 -23.99 5.34
C GLU A 5 31.81 -25.10 4.42
N THR A 6 31.59 -26.27 4.96
CA THR A 6 31.05 -27.44 4.20
C THR A 6 29.66 -27.84 4.67
N LEU A 7 29.22 -27.32 5.82
CA LEU A 7 27.88 -27.53 6.38
C LEU A 7 27.54 -26.34 7.26
N THR A 8 26.31 -25.87 7.20
CA THR A 8 25.78 -24.82 8.07
C THR A 8 24.72 -25.36 9.00
N ASN A 9 24.38 -24.63 10.06
CA ASN A 9 23.26 -24.95 10.92
C ASN A 9 21.93 -24.70 10.19
N GLU A 10 20.90 -25.40 10.64
CA GLU A 10 19.53 -25.18 10.15
C GLU A 10 19.12 -23.71 10.29
N GLY A 11 18.45 -23.17 9.29
CA GLY A 11 18.01 -21.76 9.24
C GLY A 11 19.07 -20.75 8.80
N TYR A 12 20.24 -21.21 8.35
CA TYR A 12 21.28 -20.35 7.80
C TYR A 12 21.68 -20.79 6.39
N VAL A 13 22.13 -19.83 5.60
CA VAL A 13 22.67 -20.10 4.27
C VAL A 13 24.14 -20.46 4.37
N LEU A 14 24.55 -21.53 3.67
CA LEU A 14 25.93 -21.98 3.61
C LEU A 14 26.82 -20.90 3.00
N SER A 15 27.91 -20.56 3.70
CA SER A 15 28.85 -19.58 3.17
C SER A 15 29.79 -20.20 2.14
N GLU A 16 29.74 -19.72 0.89
CA GLU A 16 30.68 -20.12 -0.14
C GLU A 16 32.08 -19.48 0.01
N LYS A 17 32.25 -18.59 0.98
CA LYS A 17 33.48 -17.84 1.19
C LYS A 17 34.63 -18.74 1.60
N VAL A 18 35.73 -18.70 0.85
CA VAL A 18 36.99 -19.34 1.18
C VAL A 18 37.89 -18.35 1.91
N HIS A 19 38.33 -18.70 3.12
CA HIS A 19 39.20 -17.89 3.92
C HIS A 19 40.64 -18.41 3.80
N GLN A 20 41.56 -17.56 3.31
CA GLN A 20 42.98 -17.85 3.28
C GLN A 20 43.56 -17.68 4.70
N ILE A 21 44.32 -18.66 5.15
CA ILE A 21 45.03 -18.66 6.43
C ILE A 21 46.51 -18.89 6.16
N ASN A 22 47.34 -17.91 6.49
CA ASN A 22 48.76 -18.00 6.37
C ASN A 22 49.38 -18.22 7.76
N LEU A 23 50.01 -19.39 7.94
CA LEU A 23 50.74 -19.75 9.14
C LEU A 23 52.23 -19.67 8.83
N GLU A 24 52.90 -18.61 9.31
CA GLU A 24 54.32 -18.39 9.13
C GLU A 24 55.01 -18.58 10.49
N GLN A 25 56.12 -19.34 10.51
CA GLN A 25 56.97 -19.44 11.65
C GLN A 25 57.72 -18.12 11.89
N LYS A 26 57.42 -17.45 13.00
CA LYS A 26 58.00 -16.15 13.34
C LYS A 26 59.34 -16.25 14.11
N ASP A 27 59.54 -17.35 14.82
CA ASP A 27 60.74 -17.63 15.62
C ASP A 27 60.89 -19.16 15.85
N LEU A 28 62.07 -19.56 16.39
CA LEU A 28 62.42 -20.97 16.67
C LEU A 28 61.99 -21.45 18.07
N THR A 29 61.46 -20.56 18.89
CA THR A 29 61.14 -20.82 20.29
C THR A 29 59.67 -20.99 20.58
N THR A 30 58.81 -20.40 19.75
CA THR A 30 57.34 -20.50 19.86
C THR A 30 56.89 -21.87 19.42
N LYS A 31 56.27 -22.61 20.38
CA LYS A 31 55.81 -24.00 20.19
C LYS A 31 54.42 -24.09 19.57
N GLU A 32 53.62 -23.03 19.66
CA GLU A 32 52.22 -23.02 19.22
C GLU A 32 51.89 -21.69 18.58
N TYR A 33 51.27 -21.72 17.38
CA TYR A 33 50.76 -20.56 16.65
C TYR A 33 49.26 -20.67 16.56
N VAL A 34 48.54 -19.71 17.13
CA VAL A 34 47.07 -19.64 17.08
C VAL A 34 46.65 -18.52 16.18
N ILE A 35 45.79 -18.82 15.20
CA ILE A 35 45.08 -17.85 14.37
C ILE A 35 43.59 -18.01 14.63
N THR A 36 42.95 -16.93 15.09
CA THR A 36 41.50 -16.88 15.23
C THR A 36 40.86 -16.28 13.99
N LYS A 37 39.87 -16.93 13.42
CA LYS A 37 39.10 -16.47 12.29
C LYS A 37 37.62 -16.52 12.65
N ASN A 38 36.93 -15.36 12.59
CA ASN A 38 35.47 -15.30 12.74
C ASN A 38 34.81 -15.59 11.44
N VAL A 39 33.85 -16.50 11.41
CA VAL A 39 33.02 -16.84 10.26
C VAL A 39 31.57 -16.60 10.69
N THR A 40 30.77 -15.94 9.83
CA THR A 40 29.37 -15.62 10.09
C THR A 40 28.51 -16.15 8.95
N ASN A 41 27.36 -16.71 9.30
CA ASN A 41 26.34 -17.13 8.36
C ASN A 41 25.19 -16.12 8.34
N ILE A 42 24.46 -16.07 7.26
CA ILE A 42 23.32 -15.20 7.05
C ILE A 42 22.05 -16.04 7.16
N ALA A 43 21.10 -15.59 7.98
CA ALA A 43 19.75 -16.16 8.00
C ALA A 43 18.95 -15.61 6.83
N PRO A 44 18.22 -16.46 6.08
CA PRO A 44 17.31 -15.99 5.04
C PRO A 44 16.18 -15.17 5.66
N HIS A 45 15.72 -14.16 4.93
CA HIS A 45 14.63 -13.27 5.36
C HIS A 45 13.73 -12.85 4.22
N GLY A 46 12.57 -12.33 4.58
CA GLY A 46 11.57 -11.85 3.64
C GLY A 46 11.65 -10.34 3.41
N GLU A 47 11.23 -9.93 2.22
CA GLU A 47 11.03 -8.52 1.85
C GLU A 47 9.71 -8.34 1.11
N ILE A 48 9.02 -7.24 1.39
CA ILE A 48 7.80 -6.83 0.69
C ILE A 48 7.99 -5.42 0.17
N HIS A 49 7.77 -5.24 -1.13
CA HIS A 49 7.74 -3.95 -1.80
C HIS A 49 6.32 -3.67 -2.27
N VAL A 50 5.75 -2.54 -1.85
CA VAL A 50 4.45 -2.08 -2.30
C VAL A 50 4.64 -0.80 -3.08
N GLN A 51 4.05 -0.73 -4.28
CA GLN A 51 3.88 0.49 -5.06
C GLN A 51 2.40 0.84 -5.09
N LYS A 52 2.04 2.00 -4.58
CA LYS A 52 0.67 2.49 -4.48
C LYS A 52 0.44 3.62 -5.48
N ARG A 53 -0.57 3.45 -6.37
CA ARG A 53 -0.86 4.41 -7.45
C ARG A 53 -2.34 4.68 -7.64
N ASP A 54 -2.63 5.85 -8.23
CA ASP A 54 -3.93 6.13 -8.85
C ASP A 54 -4.13 5.21 -10.05
N ARG A 55 -5.31 4.59 -10.14
CA ARG A 55 -5.60 3.60 -11.18
C ARG A 55 -5.70 4.20 -12.58
N ASP A 56 -6.16 5.45 -12.68
CA ASP A 56 -6.48 6.08 -13.96
C ASP A 56 -5.30 6.92 -14.49
N THR A 57 -4.52 7.56 -13.58
CA THR A 57 -3.39 8.44 -13.95
C THR A 57 -2.03 7.77 -13.75
N LEU A 58 -1.96 6.70 -12.94
CA LEU A 58 -0.73 6.04 -12.48
C LEU A 58 0.19 6.93 -11.64
N GLU A 59 -0.30 8.04 -11.14
CA GLU A 59 0.40 8.89 -10.18
C GLU A 59 0.58 8.16 -8.85
N ASP A 60 1.73 8.36 -8.22
CA ASP A 60 2.06 7.76 -6.94
C ASP A 60 1.20 8.33 -5.81
N LEU A 61 0.73 7.47 -4.89
CA LEU A 61 -0.14 7.86 -3.79
C LEU A 61 0.58 7.72 -2.44
N SER A 62 0.97 8.86 -1.87
CA SER A 62 1.56 8.98 -0.54
C SER A 62 0.50 9.01 0.56
N GLY A 63 0.82 8.50 1.76
CA GLY A 63 -0.04 8.60 2.93
C GLY A 63 -1.13 7.52 3.04
N VAL A 64 -1.14 6.53 2.17
CA VAL A 64 -2.04 5.37 2.27
C VAL A 64 -1.51 4.40 3.31
N THR A 65 -2.36 3.98 4.25
CA THR A 65 -1.96 3.09 5.34
C THR A 65 -2.37 1.65 5.06
N PHE A 66 -1.41 0.74 5.22
CA PHE A 66 -1.60 -0.71 5.15
C PHE A 66 -1.33 -1.36 6.50
N GLN A 67 -1.95 -2.51 6.73
CA GLN A 67 -1.65 -3.38 7.87
C GLN A 67 -1.12 -4.72 7.35
N LEU A 68 0.00 -5.17 7.92
CA LEU A 68 0.58 -6.50 7.71
C LEU A 68 0.23 -7.40 8.88
N THR A 69 -0.28 -8.59 8.59
CA THR A 69 -0.61 -9.62 9.59
C THR A 69 -0.04 -10.97 9.18
N ALA A 70 0.30 -11.79 10.16
CA ALA A 70 0.72 -13.18 9.93
C ALA A 70 -0.48 -14.03 9.50
N LYS A 71 -0.40 -14.73 8.36
CA LYS A 71 -1.46 -15.60 7.86
C LYS A 71 -1.50 -16.98 8.54
N GLU A 72 -0.38 -17.37 9.11
CA GLU A 72 -0.15 -18.61 9.87
C GLU A 72 0.74 -18.34 11.08
N ASP A 73 0.93 -19.32 11.96
CA ASP A 73 1.95 -19.21 13.01
C ASP A 73 3.33 -19.23 12.37
N ILE A 74 4.17 -18.24 12.68
CA ILE A 74 5.50 -18.06 12.10
C ILE A 74 6.54 -18.34 13.16
N TYR A 75 7.47 -19.25 12.85
CA TYR A 75 8.53 -19.72 13.73
C TYR A 75 9.91 -19.31 13.25
N SER A 76 10.87 -19.24 14.19
CA SER A 76 12.28 -19.04 13.85
C SER A 76 12.83 -20.24 13.06
N LEU A 77 13.73 -19.98 12.11
CA LEU A 77 14.39 -21.02 11.31
C LEU A 77 15.71 -21.53 11.95
N ASP A 78 16.11 -20.98 13.09
CA ASP A 78 17.40 -21.25 13.74
C ASP A 78 17.49 -22.61 14.46
N GLY A 79 16.60 -23.54 14.15
CA GLY A 79 16.49 -24.87 14.78
C GLY A 79 15.85 -24.85 16.17
N ARG A 80 15.59 -23.68 16.77
CA ARG A 80 14.95 -23.55 18.08
C ARG A 80 13.43 -23.63 18.00
N ASN A 81 12.86 -23.43 16.81
CA ASN A 81 11.42 -23.43 16.57
C ASN A 81 10.64 -22.48 17.50
N THR A 82 11.21 -21.28 17.72
CA THR A 82 10.61 -20.25 18.57
C THR A 82 9.45 -19.60 17.79
N LEU A 83 8.26 -19.53 18.40
CA LEU A 83 7.12 -18.81 17.84
C LEU A 83 7.43 -17.32 17.83
N LEU A 84 7.45 -16.70 16.65
CA LEU A 84 7.71 -15.28 16.42
C LEU A 84 6.40 -14.47 16.30
N TYR A 85 5.43 -14.98 15.52
CA TYR A 85 4.12 -14.38 15.35
C TYR A 85 3.05 -15.47 15.33
N LYS A 86 1.91 -15.20 15.98
CA LYS A 86 0.71 -16.04 15.86
C LYS A 86 -0.09 -15.66 14.63
N LYS A 87 -0.83 -16.61 14.11
CA LYS A 87 -1.81 -16.35 13.06
C LYS A 87 -2.76 -15.20 13.44
N GLY A 88 -2.89 -14.22 12.52
CA GLY A 88 -3.70 -13.02 12.70
C GLY A 88 -3.04 -11.90 13.51
N GLU A 89 -1.84 -12.13 14.04
CA GLU A 89 -1.08 -11.10 14.76
C GLU A 89 -0.51 -10.06 13.79
N ALA A 90 -0.56 -8.78 14.21
CA ALA A 90 0.05 -7.69 13.46
C ALA A 90 1.57 -7.83 13.48
N VAL A 91 2.18 -7.69 12.30
CA VAL A 91 3.63 -7.85 12.11
C VAL A 91 4.28 -6.48 12.01
N SER A 92 5.05 -6.11 13.04
CA SER A 92 5.78 -4.83 13.11
C SER A 92 7.26 -5.05 12.87
N MET A 93 7.81 -4.32 11.91
CA MET A 93 9.24 -4.17 11.70
C MET A 93 9.64 -2.74 12.07
N ASP A 94 10.93 -2.43 12.10
CA ASP A 94 11.50 -1.17 12.61
C ASP A 94 10.84 0.13 12.07
N ILE A 95 10.21 0.06 10.91
CA ILE A 95 9.54 1.20 10.26
C ILE A 95 8.04 1.29 10.57
N SER A 96 7.48 0.44 11.44
CA SER A 96 6.04 0.38 11.69
C SER A 96 5.70 0.34 13.17
N GLU A 97 4.52 0.88 13.49
CA GLU A 97 3.87 0.66 14.78
C GLU A 97 2.64 -0.23 14.60
N ASN A 98 2.50 -1.27 15.42
CA ASN A 98 1.34 -2.18 15.43
C ASN A 98 1.01 -2.81 14.05
N GLY A 99 2.05 -3.05 13.23
CA GLY A 99 1.90 -3.61 11.88
C GLY A 99 1.31 -2.64 10.85
N TYR A 100 1.27 -1.33 11.13
CA TYR A 100 0.84 -0.32 10.19
C TYR A 100 2.02 0.27 9.42
N TYR A 101 1.87 0.33 8.09
CA TYR A 101 2.86 0.86 7.17
C TYR A 101 2.21 1.91 6.29
N VAL A 102 2.86 3.06 6.12
CA VAL A 102 2.34 4.20 5.36
C VAL A 102 3.19 4.42 4.11
N THR A 103 2.56 4.63 2.96
CA THR A 103 3.27 4.93 1.72
C THR A 103 4.00 6.27 1.81
N ASN A 104 5.26 6.30 1.35
CA ASN A 104 6.10 7.48 1.29
C ASN A 104 5.69 8.42 0.13
N GLU A 105 6.45 9.50 -0.11
CA GLU A 105 6.19 10.47 -1.19
C GLU A 105 6.21 9.86 -2.60
N LEU A 106 6.87 8.72 -2.78
CA LEU A 106 6.91 7.97 -4.04
C LEU A 106 5.83 6.87 -4.10
N GLY A 107 4.89 6.85 -3.15
CA GLY A 107 3.86 5.81 -3.07
C GLY A 107 4.37 4.44 -2.65
N GLU A 108 5.55 4.36 -2.04
CA GLU A 108 6.23 3.09 -1.75
C GLU A 108 6.18 2.71 -0.27
N ILE A 109 6.13 1.38 -0.03
CA ILE A 109 6.47 0.76 1.25
C ILE A 109 7.51 -0.32 0.97
N HIS A 110 8.60 -0.30 1.72
CA HIS A 110 9.61 -1.37 1.72
C HIS A 110 9.72 -1.95 3.12
N ILE A 111 9.33 -3.21 3.28
CA ILE A 111 9.41 -3.97 4.53
C ILE A 111 10.50 -5.02 4.35
N SER A 112 11.54 -4.98 5.17
CA SER A 112 12.68 -5.89 5.10
C SER A 112 12.91 -6.63 6.42
N GLY A 113 13.69 -7.72 6.37
CA GLY A 113 14.05 -8.49 7.55
C GLY A 113 12.91 -9.33 8.12
N LEU A 114 11.83 -9.55 7.37
CA LEU A 114 10.69 -10.37 7.80
C LEU A 114 11.14 -11.82 8.03
N PRO A 115 10.69 -12.47 9.12
CA PRO A 115 10.76 -13.93 9.22
C PRO A 115 10.11 -14.59 8.02
N LEU A 116 10.61 -15.74 7.58
CA LEU A 116 9.99 -16.46 6.48
C LEU A 116 8.68 -17.10 6.91
N GLY A 117 7.63 -17.01 6.05
CA GLY A 117 6.28 -17.47 6.34
C GLY A 117 5.26 -16.81 5.43
N LYS A 118 3.97 -16.95 5.78
CA LYS A 118 2.87 -16.38 5.01
C LYS A 118 2.24 -15.20 5.72
N TYR A 119 1.93 -14.17 4.93
CA TYR A 119 1.40 -12.90 5.41
C TYR A 119 0.15 -12.48 4.63
N GLU A 120 -0.61 -11.57 5.22
CA GLU A 120 -1.69 -10.84 4.57
C GLU A 120 -1.43 -9.35 4.70
N LEU A 121 -1.51 -8.61 3.59
CA LEU A 121 -1.43 -7.15 3.56
C LEU A 121 -2.79 -6.59 3.14
N LYS A 122 -3.29 -5.61 3.89
CA LYS A 122 -4.59 -4.97 3.64
C LYS A 122 -4.48 -3.46 3.78
N GLU A 123 -5.08 -2.72 2.86
CA GLU A 123 -5.29 -1.28 3.02
C GLU A 123 -6.30 -1.02 4.14
N VAL A 124 -5.94 -0.20 5.12
CA VAL A 124 -6.78 0.12 6.28
C VAL A 124 -7.25 1.56 6.28
N GLN A 125 -6.49 2.46 5.64
CA GLN A 125 -6.87 3.85 5.46
C GLN A 125 -6.49 4.31 4.06
N GLU A 126 -7.49 4.76 3.31
CA GLU A 126 -7.37 5.37 2.00
C GLU A 126 -7.08 6.87 2.10
N LEU A 127 -6.69 7.49 0.99
CA LEU A 127 -6.63 8.95 0.87
C LEU A 127 -8.03 9.54 0.67
N GLU A 128 -8.22 10.77 1.13
CA GLU A 128 -9.44 11.53 0.84
C GLU A 128 -9.69 11.62 -0.67
N GLY A 129 -10.94 11.43 -1.07
CA GLY A 129 -11.34 11.42 -2.48
C GLY A 129 -11.08 10.11 -3.22
N TYR A 130 -10.52 9.10 -2.56
CA TYR A 130 -10.34 7.77 -3.12
C TYR A 130 -11.32 6.75 -2.54
N VAL A 131 -11.58 5.71 -3.30
CA VAL A 131 -12.36 4.55 -2.86
C VAL A 131 -11.42 3.59 -2.15
N LYS A 132 -11.78 3.17 -0.93
CA LYS A 132 -11.04 2.18 -0.16
C LYS A 132 -10.85 0.88 -0.94
N ASN A 133 -9.64 0.37 -0.98
CA ASN A 133 -9.33 -0.92 -1.54
C ASN A 133 -9.50 -2.01 -0.47
N ASN A 134 -10.57 -2.79 -0.56
CA ASN A 134 -10.87 -3.86 0.38
C ASN A 134 -10.18 -5.20 0.05
N LYS A 135 -9.32 -5.23 -0.96
CA LYS A 135 -8.58 -6.43 -1.34
C LYS A 135 -7.57 -6.80 -0.27
N VAL A 136 -7.53 -8.08 0.08
CA VAL A 136 -6.47 -8.67 0.89
C VAL A 136 -5.44 -9.28 -0.04
N TYR A 137 -4.18 -8.95 0.16
CA TYR A 137 -3.06 -9.44 -0.63
C TYR A 137 -2.37 -10.56 0.14
N ASP A 138 -2.46 -11.78 -0.39
CA ASP A 138 -1.75 -12.94 0.12
C ASP A 138 -0.28 -12.89 -0.30
N ILE A 139 0.61 -13.05 0.67
CA ILE A 139 2.05 -12.98 0.49
C ILE A 139 2.66 -14.26 1.04
N ASP A 140 3.30 -15.03 0.17
CA ASP A 140 4.01 -16.27 0.53
C ASP A 140 5.51 -16.04 0.40
N LEU A 141 6.19 -16.00 1.55
CA LEU A 141 7.63 -15.90 1.71
C LEU A 141 8.16 -17.16 2.42
N SER A 142 7.51 -18.31 2.20
CA SER A 142 7.89 -19.56 2.84
C SER A 142 9.28 -20.01 2.43
N TYR A 143 10.03 -20.58 3.38
CA TYR A 143 11.34 -21.14 3.14
C TYR A 143 11.25 -22.35 2.19
N ASP A 144 12.01 -22.33 1.10
CA ASP A 144 12.01 -23.36 0.08
C ASP A 144 13.24 -24.29 0.16
N HIS A 145 14.02 -24.20 1.25
CA HIS A 145 15.23 -24.99 1.51
C HIS A 145 16.34 -24.79 0.46
N THR A 146 16.38 -23.62 -0.19
CA THR A 146 17.46 -23.22 -1.10
C THR A 146 18.48 -22.32 -0.41
N ASP A 147 19.60 -22.04 -1.10
CA ASP A 147 20.62 -21.08 -0.63
C ASP A 147 20.22 -19.61 -0.84
N LYS A 148 18.94 -19.34 -1.09
CA LYS A 148 18.39 -18.01 -1.27
C LYS A 148 18.37 -17.25 0.06
N ILE A 149 18.92 -16.05 0.06
CA ILE A 149 19.01 -15.19 1.24
C ILE A 149 17.76 -14.31 1.39
N ILE A 150 17.25 -13.78 0.28
CA ILE A 150 16.12 -12.84 0.26
C ILE A 150 14.94 -13.47 -0.48
N TYR A 151 13.80 -13.54 0.19
CA TYR A 151 12.51 -13.93 -0.36
C TYR A 151 11.66 -12.68 -0.53
N SER A 152 11.47 -12.21 -1.74
CA SER A 152 10.80 -10.94 -2.01
C SER A 152 9.43 -11.10 -2.66
N LYS A 153 8.53 -10.15 -2.34
CA LYS A 153 7.24 -9.97 -2.98
C LYS A 153 7.04 -8.52 -3.37
N GLU A 154 6.73 -8.31 -4.64
CA GLU A 154 6.33 -7.00 -5.16
C GLU A 154 4.81 -6.95 -5.36
N LEU A 155 4.21 -5.82 -4.98
CA LEU A 155 2.78 -5.56 -5.09
C LEU A 155 2.56 -4.18 -5.72
N ASP A 156 1.84 -4.14 -6.83
CA ASP A 156 1.31 -2.91 -7.41
C ASP A 156 -0.16 -2.78 -7.00
N VAL A 157 -0.47 -1.73 -6.21
CA VAL A 157 -1.78 -1.53 -5.58
C VAL A 157 -2.41 -0.26 -6.11
N LEU A 158 -3.54 -0.41 -6.78
CA LEU A 158 -4.23 0.68 -7.45
C LEU A 158 -5.51 1.06 -6.72
N ASN A 159 -5.70 2.37 -6.45
CA ASN A 159 -6.98 2.93 -6.00
C ASN A 159 -7.57 3.82 -7.10
N LYS A 160 -8.89 3.88 -7.14
CA LYS A 160 -9.62 4.81 -8.01
C LYS A 160 -10.18 5.97 -7.19
N LYS A 161 -10.26 7.14 -7.79
CA LYS A 161 -11.00 8.27 -7.20
C LYS A 161 -12.49 7.94 -7.10
N THR A 162 -13.17 8.51 -6.12
CA THR A 162 -14.63 8.55 -6.08
C THR A 162 -15.16 9.21 -7.36
N ALA A 163 -16.40 8.93 -7.72
CA ALA A 163 -17.04 9.55 -8.88
C ALA A 163 -18.47 9.98 -8.53
N THR A 164 -18.81 11.22 -8.89
CA THR A 164 -20.16 11.77 -8.77
C THR A 164 -20.62 12.21 -10.15
N GLU A 165 -21.74 11.64 -10.62
CA GLU A 165 -22.41 12.02 -11.84
C GLU A 165 -23.48 13.06 -11.50
N ILE A 166 -23.42 14.24 -12.14
CA ILE A 166 -24.37 15.33 -11.96
C ILE A 166 -25.09 15.57 -13.28
N SER A 167 -26.40 15.35 -13.26
CA SER A 167 -27.30 15.62 -14.36
C SER A 167 -28.10 16.90 -14.09
N LYS A 168 -28.00 17.90 -14.94
CA LYS A 168 -28.91 19.03 -14.99
C LYS A 168 -29.99 18.74 -16.04
N VAL A 169 -31.23 18.58 -15.62
CA VAL A 169 -32.29 18.12 -16.55
C VAL A 169 -33.46 19.05 -16.64
N ASP A 170 -34.13 19.03 -17.80
CA ASP A 170 -35.44 19.63 -17.98
C ASP A 170 -36.52 18.79 -17.28
N ALA A 171 -37.23 19.38 -16.32
CA ALA A 171 -38.21 18.69 -15.50
C ALA A 171 -39.41 18.11 -16.30
N THR A 172 -39.62 18.54 -17.53
CA THR A 172 -40.74 18.06 -18.37
C THR A 172 -40.40 16.82 -19.17
N ASN A 173 -39.18 16.67 -19.64
CA ASN A 173 -38.79 15.59 -20.55
C ASN A 173 -37.59 14.77 -20.07
N GLU A 174 -36.99 15.13 -18.92
CA GLU A 174 -35.84 14.47 -18.26
C GLU A 174 -34.58 14.43 -19.12
N LYS A 175 -34.44 15.24 -20.16
CA LYS A 175 -33.23 15.36 -20.96
C LYS A 175 -32.26 16.33 -20.32
N GLU A 176 -30.96 16.08 -20.51
CA GLU A 176 -29.90 17.01 -20.10
C GLU A 176 -30.14 18.39 -20.64
N LEU A 177 -30.05 19.40 -19.77
CA LEU A 177 -30.31 20.81 -20.07
C LEU A 177 -28.98 21.56 -20.09
N GLU A 178 -28.63 22.10 -21.26
CA GLU A 178 -27.39 22.85 -21.46
C GLU A 178 -27.53 24.34 -21.07
N SER A 179 -26.38 24.98 -20.84
CA SER A 179 -26.23 26.42 -20.58
C SER A 179 -26.66 26.90 -19.17
N ALA A 180 -26.91 26.01 -18.23
CA ALA A 180 -26.99 26.35 -16.80
C ALA A 180 -25.59 26.58 -16.23
N LYS A 181 -25.39 27.65 -15.44
CA LYS A 181 -24.19 27.81 -14.65
C LYS A 181 -24.41 27.17 -13.27
N LEU A 182 -23.56 26.23 -12.92
CA LEU A 182 -23.65 25.44 -11.69
C LEU A 182 -22.38 25.58 -10.87
N SER A 183 -22.54 25.58 -9.56
CA SER A 183 -21.44 25.51 -8.61
C SER A 183 -21.67 24.40 -7.59
N LEU A 184 -20.59 23.70 -7.22
CA LEU A 184 -20.56 22.73 -6.15
C LEU A 184 -19.80 23.30 -4.98
N ARG A 185 -20.38 23.22 -3.78
CA ARG A 185 -19.78 23.68 -2.52
C ARG A 185 -19.73 22.53 -1.54
N ASP A 186 -18.72 22.55 -0.65
CA ASP A 186 -18.70 21.69 0.50
C ASP A 186 -19.66 22.15 1.61
N GLU A 187 -19.72 21.43 2.72
CA GLU A 187 -20.59 21.74 3.86
C GLU A 187 -20.23 23.04 4.58
N ASP A 188 -18.98 23.51 4.43
CA ASP A 188 -18.49 24.77 4.98
C ASP A 188 -18.74 25.96 4.04
N GLY A 189 -19.31 25.71 2.86
CA GLY A 189 -19.62 26.70 1.83
C GLY A 189 -18.46 27.04 0.90
N ASN A 190 -17.32 26.34 0.99
CA ASN A 190 -16.19 26.56 0.09
C ASN A 190 -16.54 26.05 -1.31
N LEU A 191 -16.14 26.81 -2.32
CA LEU A 191 -16.31 26.41 -3.73
C LEU A 191 -15.37 25.22 -4.03
N VAL A 192 -15.97 24.13 -4.51
CA VAL A 192 -15.26 22.93 -4.96
C VAL A 192 -15.05 22.95 -6.47
N GLU A 193 -16.12 23.25 -7.23
CA GLU A 193 -16.06 23.31 -8.69
C GLU A 193 -17.20 24.21 -9.22
N GLU A 194 -16.99 24.87 -10.36
CA GLU A 194 -18.01 25.55 -11.13
C GLU A 194 -17.92 25.20 -12.60
N TRP A 195 -19.06 25.04 -13.26
CA TRP A 195 -19.12 24.70 -14.69
C TRP A 195 -20.40 25.18 -15.35
N THR A 196 -20.42 25.08 -16.68
CA THR A 196 -21.63 25.27 -17.44
C THR A 196 -22.14 23.90 -17.93
N SER A 197 -23.43 23.60 -17.69
CA SER A 197 -24.03 22.32 -18.09
C SER A 197 -24.04 22.17 -19.63
N THR A 198 -23.92 20.93 -20.06
CA THR A 198 -23.91 20.52 -21.46
C THR A 198 -25.02 19.48 -21.71
N LYS A 199 -24.99 18.83 -22.88
CA LYS A 199 -25.89 17.69 -23.20
C LYS A 199 -25.44 16.39 -22.59
N ASP A 200 -24.29 16.39 -21.87
CA ASP A 200 -23.72 15.24 -21.25
C ASP A 200 -23.73 15.41 -19.74
N VAL A 201 -23.80 14.30 -19.01
CA VAL A 201 -23.67 14.24 -17.57
C VAL A 201 -22.27 14.77 -17.15
N HIS A 202 -22.24 15.66 -16.17
CA HIS A 202 -21.00 16.18 -15.62
C HIS A 202 -20.44 15.20 -14.56
N ILE A 203 -19.15 14.85 -14.64
CA ILE A 203 -18.52 13.89 -13.74
C ILE A 203 -17.45 14.57 -12.92
N ILE A 204 -17.69 14.66 -11.62
CA ILE A 204 -16.70 15.14 -10.64
C ILE A 204 -16.04 13.94 -9.98
N ARG A 205 -14.70 13.96 -9.94
CA ARG A 205 -13.90 12.91 -9.31
C ARG A 205 -13.18 13.44 -8.09
N GLY A 206 -12.97 12.55 -7.09
CA GLY A 206 -12.18 12.89 -5.91
C GLY A 206 -12.95 13.62 -4.83
N LEU A 207 -14.28 13.63 -4.86
CA LEU A 207 -15.06 14.09 -3.72
C LEU A 207 -14.91 13.12 -2.54
N VAL A 208 -14.84 13.65 -1.32
CA VAL A 208 -14.59 12.84 -0.11
C VAL A 208 -15.82 12.02 0.24
N SER A 209 -15.65 10.70 0.39
CA SER A 209 -16.68 9.77 0.80
C SER A 209 -17.32 10.17 2.14
N GLY A 210 -18.65 10.05 2.25
CA GLY A 210 -19.41 10.37 3.47
C GLY A 210 -19.63 11.87 3.70
N LYS A 211 -18.92 12.76 3.00
CA LYS A 211 -19.13 14.21 3.11
C LYS A 211 -20.32 14.69 2.33
N LYS A 212 -20.94 15.77 2.83
CA LYS A 212 -22.05 16.47 2.19
C LYS A 212 -21.54 17.56 1.26
N TYR A 213 -22.23 17.70 0.14
CA TYR A 213 -22.00 18.77 -0.84
C TYR A 213 -23.32 19.42 -1.22
N ILE A 214 -23.27 20.67 -1.63
CA ILE A 214 -24.41 21.47 -2.07
C ILE A 214 -24.18 21.87 -3.52
N LEU A 215 -25.07 21.40 -4.40
CA LEU A 215 -25.14 21.81 -5.79
C LEU A 215 -26.07 23.00 -5.90
N HIS A 216 -25.57 24.12 -6.44
CA HIS A 216 -26.30 25.38 -6.64
C HIS A 216 -26.36 25.75 -8.12
N GLU A 217 -27.49 26.29 -8.57
CA GLU A 217 -27.61 26.86 -9.89
C GLU A 217 -27.42 28.37 -9.82
N ASP A 218 -26.28 28.88 -10.27
CA ASP A 218 -25.95 30.31 -10.27
C ASP A 218 -26.69 31.07 -11.33
N LEU A 219 -26.98 30.42 -12.49
CA LEU A 219 -27.72 30.99 -13.57
C LEU A 219 -28.47 29.89 -14.36
N ALA A 220 -29.80 30.02 -14.44
CA ALA A 220 -30.62 29.15 -15.26
C ALA A 220 -30.47 29.48 -16.76
N PRO A 221 -30.67 28.49 -17.66
CA PRO A 221 -30.74 28.74 -19.09
C PRO A 221 -31.90 29.64 -19.47
N LEU A 222 -31.80 30.28 -20.62
CA LEU A 222 -32.85 31.18 -21.13
C LEU A 222 -34.21 30.45 -21.22
N GLY A 223 -35.22 31.00 -20.59
CA GLY A 223 -36.58 30.45 -20.57
C GLY A 223 -36.86 29.48 -19.39
N TYR A 224 -35.90 29.28 -18.49
CA TYR A 224 -36.08 28.45 -17.32
C TYR A 224 -35.97 29.29 -16.04
N ALA A 225 -36.64 28.84 -14.97
CA ALA A 225 -36.46 29.36 -13.63
C ALA A 225 -35.26 28.65 -12.96
N THR A 226 -34.58 29.37 -12.08
CA THR A 226 -33.48 28.80 -11.25
C THR A 226 -34.02 27.68 -10.36
N ALA A 227 -33.34 26.54 -10.37
CA ALA A 227 -33.68 25.42 -9.51
C ALA A 227 -33.26 25.66 -8.05
N SER A 228 -33.91 24.96 -7.13
CA SER A 228 -33.49 24.94 -5.73
C SER A 228 -32.21 24.14 -5.55
N ASP A 229 -31.43 24.48 -4.53
CA ASP A 229 -30.21 23.75 -4.17
C ASP A 229 -30.48 22.26 -3.93
N VAL A 230 -29.54 21.43 -4.35
CA VAL A 230 -29.56 19.99 -4.11
C VAL A 230 -28.41 19.61 -3.20
N THR A 231 -28.73 19.12 -2.00
CA THR A 231 -27.72 18.57 -1.08
C THR A 231 -27.63 17.07 -1.26
N PHE A 232 -26.40 16.55 -1.35
CA PHE A 232 -26.13 15.12 -1.47
C PHE A 232 -24.91 14.70 -0.64
N THR A 233 -24.79 13.40 -0.37
CA THR A 233 -23.64 12.79 0.29
C THR A 233 -22.94 11.83 -0.66
N VAL A 234 -21.62 11.90 -0.73
CA VAL A 234 -20.84 10.96 -1.54
C VAL A 234 -20.88 9.56 -0.91
N LYS A 235 -21.14 8.55 -1.72
CA LYS A 235 -21.29 7.17 -1.25
C LYS A 235 -19.97 6.59 -0.75
N GLU A 236 -20.01 5.94 0.40
CA GLU A 236 -18.85 5.32 1.06
C GLU A 236 -18.48 3.95 0.45
N ASP A 237 -19.43 3.28 -0.23
CA ASP A 237 -19.23 1.96 -0.84
C ASP A 237 -18.43 1.99 -2.15
N GLY A 238 -17.99 3.18 -2.58
CA GLY A 238 -17.24 3.39 -3.81
C GLY A 238 -18.07 3.27 -5.09
N SER A 239 -19.39 3.12 -5.00
CA SER A 239 -20.28 3.22 -6.15
C SER A 239 -20.44 4.69 -6.59
N VAL A 240 -20.79 4.89 -7.87
CA VAL A 240 -21.00 6.25 -8.41
C VAL A 240 -22.17 6.91 -7.67
N THR A 241 -21.94 8.12 -7.13
CA THR A 241 -23.00 8.97 -6.60
C THR A 241 -23.70 9.67 -7.77
N LYS A 242 -25.03 9.56 -7.85
CA LYS A 242 -25.81 10.19 -8.91
C LYS A 242 -26.68 11.28 -8.32
N VAL A 243 -26.56 12.48 -8.88
CA VAL A 243 -27.28 13.69 -8.46
C VAL A 243 -28.04 14.26 -9.67
N LYS A 244 -29.27 14.64 -9.43
CA LYS A 244 -30.14 15.23 -10.47
C LYS A 244 -30.70 16.54 -9.96
N MET A 245 -30.60 17.58 -10.76
CA MET A 245 -31.15 18.92 -10.52
C MET A 245 -32.06 19.33 -11.67
#